data_846b3d0d6fc751ac699b9cb88c4600cf
#
_entry.id   846b3d0d6fc751ac699b9cb88c4600cf
#
_cell.length_a   1.000
_cell.length_b   1.000
_cell.length_c   1.000
_cell.angle_alpha   90.00
_cell.angle_beta   90.00
_cell.angle_gamma   90.00
#
_symmetry.space_group_name_H-M   'P 1'
#
loop_
_entity.id
_entity.type
_entity.pdbx_description
1 polymer ?
#
loop_
_entity_poly.entity_id
_entity_poly.type
_entity_poly.pdbx_seq_one_letter_code
_entity_poly.pdbx_strand_id
1 'polypeptide(L)'
;GMDDLGGKEVAEEFFAYVKTREHHKALDSLWAFLRKINGYLTEKEPWKVEDDAAVEKILYSSAEAMTWALSLLEPVMPATSASAAEVLGIELGKLQEFSPASRSYSLKPAEPLFPRREKPKKDKQEKKKKQPQEEVDPFAKLELRVGIIEEVNEHPDADALYAMTVDVGGEKRSICAGLKEHLSVEELQGRKVLIVANLKPAKLRGIESRGMVLASDLADGTVCPVDPGEAESGDLATVEGIESRPKKKLSKSLFEKAPLLMQDGKVSYAGKPLQTPAGEIICEAADGASVR
;
A
#
# COMPACT_ATOMS: atom_id res chain seq x y z
N GLY A 1 -31.23 24.03 13.52
CA GLY A 1 -29.98 24.81 13.45
C GLY A 1 -28.86 23.93 12.97
N MET A 2 -27.82 24.49 12.37
CA MET A 2 -26.61 23.78 11.92
C MET A 2 -25.72 23.41 13.11
N ASP A 3 -24.86 22.43 12.91
CA ASP A 3 -23.79 22.11 13.87
C ASP A 3 -22.59 22.99 13.56
N ASP A 4 -22.06 23.66 14.58
CA ASP A 4 -20.86 24.47 14.42
C ASP A 4 -19.60 23.61 14.49
N LEU A 5 -18.84 23.57 13.40
CA LEU A 5 -17.59 22.82 13.31
C LEU A 5 -16.35 23.68 13.68
N GLY A 6 -16.52 24.94 14.09
CA GLY A 6 -15.44 25.79 14.57
C GLY A 6 -14.67 26.49 13.43
N GLY A 7 -15.34 26.84 12.34
CA GLY A 7 -14.69 27.51 11.21
C GLY A 7 -14.14 28.89 11.56
N LYS A 8 -14.83 29.66 12.40
CA LYS A 8 -14.40 30.97 12.85
C LYS A 8 -13.15 30.89 13.74
N GLU A 9 -13.14 30.00 14.69
CA GLU A 9 -12.02 29.77 15.61
C GLU A 9 -10.75 29.38 14.84
N VAL A 10 -10.90 28.49 13.87
CA VAL A 10 -9.77 28.08 13.01
C VAL A 10 -9.27 29.27 12.18
N ALA A 11 -10.15 30.14 11.67
CA ALA A 11 -9.73 31.33 10.94
C ALA A 11 -8.95 32.30 11.84
N GLU A 12 -9.40 32.52 13.08
CA GLU A 12 -8.72 33.37 14.05
C GLU A 12 -7.32 32.80 14.39
N GLU A 13 -7.21 31.49 14.61
CA GLU A 13 -5.95 30.80 14.86
C GLU A 13 -5.01 30.87 13.65
N PHE A 14 -5.52 30.60 12.45
CA PHE A 14 -4.78 30.67 11.19
C PHE A 14 -4.14 32.06 11.01
N PHE A 15 -4.92 33.13 11.18
CA PHE A 15 -4.40 34.49 11.03
C PHE A 15 -3.45 34.89 12.15
N ALA A 16 -3.60 34.36 13.36
CA ALA A 16 -2.63 34.56 14.44
C ALA A 16 -1.25 34.01 14.03
N TYR A 17 -1.19 32.79 13.48
CA TYR A 17 0.05 32.21 12.97
C TYR A 17 0.61 32.93 11.74
N VAL A 18 -0.25 33.42 10.83
CA VAL A 18 0.23 34.22 9.69
C VAL A 18 0.88 35.51 10.16
N LYS A 19 0.32 36.20 11.16
CA LYS A 19 0.89 37.43 11.74
C LYS A 19 2.27 37.21 12.37
N THR A 20 2.48 36.03 13.00
CA THR A 20 3.78 35.68 13.58
C THR A 20 4.74 35.03 12.58
N ARG A 21 4.35 34.95 11.29
CA ARG A 21 5.10 34.29 10.20
C ARG A 21 5.34 32.78 10.40
N GLU A 22 4.51 32.14 11.20
CA GLU A 22 4.54 30.69 11.43
C GLU A 22 3.61 29.97 10.44
N HIS A 23 3.86 30.16 9.14
CA HIS A 23 2.99 29.67 8.06
C HIS A 23 2.75 28.17 8.10
N HIS A 24 3.73 27.38 8.57
CA HIS A 24 3.55 25.93 8.71
C HIS A 24 2.47 25.60 9.76
N LYS A 25 2.42 26.32 10.89
CA LYS A 25 1.38 26.12 11.91
C LYS A 25 0.00 26.56 11.41
N ALA A 26 -0.05 27.66 10.64
CA ALA A 26 -1.29 28.08 10.00
C ALA A 26 -1.85 26.99 9.06
N LEU A 27 -0.99 26.37 8.26
CA LEU A 27 -1.41 25.26 7.40
C LEU A 27 -1.77 24.00 8.20
N ASP A 28 -1.04 23.69 9.28
CA ASP A 28 -1.35 22.56 10.14
C ASP A 28 -2.73 22.68 10.80
N SER A 29 -3.11 23.87 11.28
CA SER A 29 -4.44 24.14 11.82
C SER A 29 -5.54 23.96 10.76
N LEU A 30 -5.31 24.43 9.53
CA LEU A 30 -6.22 24.24 8.42
C LEU A 30 -6.38 22.73 8.05
N TRP A 31 -5.27 21.98 7.99
CA TRP A 31 -5.34 20.54 7.75
C TRP A 31 -6.02 19.77 8.88
N ALA A 32 -5.86 20.20 10.13
CA ALA A 32 -6.59 19.63 11.25
C ALA A 32 -8.10 19.88 11.12
N PHE A 33 -8.48 21.08 10.67
CA PHE A 33 -9.88 21.42 10.43
C PHE A 33 -10.50 20.59 9.31
N LEU A 34 -9.82 20.41 8.19
CA LEU A 34 -10.27 19.52 7.10
C LEU A 34 -10.46 18.07 7.56
N ARG A 35 -9.54 17.58 8.40
CA ARG A 35 -9.71 16.24 9.03
C ARG A 35 -10.94 16.18 9.94
N LYS A 36 -11.23 17.27 10.69
CA LYS A 36 -12.43 17.37 11.54
C LYS A 36 -13.71 17.31 10.70
N ILE A 37 -13.77 18.02 9.58
CA ILE A 37 -14.92 17.99 8.66
C ILE A 37 -15.14 16.56 8.12
N ASN A 38 -14.07 15.92 7.66
CA ASN A 38 -14.15 14.54 7.17
C ASN A 38 -14.56 13.56 8.27
N GLY A 39 -14.04 13.70 9.49
CA GLY A 39 -14.42 12.92 10.66
C GLY A 39 -15.91 13.09 11.01
N TYR A 40 -16.43 14.31 10.97
CA TYR A 40 -17.85 14.61 11.20
C TYR A 40 -18.75 13.88 10.19
N LEU A 41 -18.42 13.92 8.88
CA LEU A 41 -19.17 13.18 7.86
C LEU A 41 -19.11 11.67 8.07
N THR A 42 -17.95 11.16 8.48
CA THR A 42 -17.75 9.73 8.75
C THR A 42 -18.54 9.28 9.99
N GLU A 43 -18.61 10.12 11.05
CA GLU A 43 -19.35 9.82 12.26
C GLU A 43 -20.87 9.89 12.04
N LYS A 44 -21.33 10.90 11.33
CA LYS A 44 -22.77 11.13 11.10
C LYS A 44 -23.36 10.23 10.01
N GLU A 45 -22.55 9.67 9.12
CA GLU A 45 -22.95 8.75 8.05
C GLU A 45 -24.24 9.18 7.30
N PRO A 46 -24.28 10.39 6.70
CA PRO A 46 -25.53 10.92 6.10
C PRO A 46 -26.16 10.00 5.06
N TRP A 47 -25.38 9.11 4.46
CA TRP A 47 -25.86 8.08 3.52
C TRP A 47 -26.64 6.93 4.18
N LYS A 48 -26.66 6.85 5.52
CA LYS A 48 -27.43 5.87 6.30
C LYS A 48 -28.59 6.49 7.06
N VAL A 49 -28.70 7.81 7.07
CA VAL A 49 -29.76 8.54 7.78
C VAL A 49 -31.00 8.58 6.91
N GLU A 50 -32.16 8.16 7.44
CA GLU A 50 -33.45 8.16 6.73
C GLU A 50 -34.21 9.50 6.87
N ASP A 51 -33.87 10.34 7.84
CA ASP A 51 -34.51 11.64 8.08
C ASP A 51 -33.85 12.72 7.19
N ASP A 52 -34.59 13.18 6.19
CA ASP A 52 -34.15 14.22 5.24
C ASP A 52 -33.70 15.51 5.94
N ALA A 53 -34.38 15.91 7.02
CA ALA A 53 -34.03 17.13 7.75
C ALA A 53 -32.69 16.98 8.50
N ALA A 54 -32.41 15.78 9.03
CA ALA A 54 -31.13 15.48 9.63
C ALA A 54 -30.01 15.43 8.58
N VAL A 55 -30.25 14.81 7.43
CA VAL A 55 -29.32 14.79 6.29
C VAL A 55 -28.99 16.20 5.82
N GLU A 56 -30.02 17.04 5.60
CA GLU A 56 -29.84 18.43 5.19
C GLU A 56 -28.99 19.20 6.20
N LYS A 57 -29.25 19.04 7.50
CA LYS A 57 -28.46 19.66 8.56
C LYS A 57 -26.98 19.25 8.51
N ILE A 58 -26.68 17.96 8.35
CA ILE A 58 -25.32 17.43 8.29
C ILE A 58 -24.59 17.97 7.06
N LEU A 59 -25.22 17.91 5.90
CA LEU A 59 -24.63 18.40 4.65
C LEU A 59 -24.41 19.91 4.66
N TYR A 60 -25.37 20.66 5.17
CA TYR A 60 -25.25 22.11 5.31
C TYR A 60 -24.10 22.51 6.25
N SER A 61 -24.02 21.88 7.42
CA SER A 61 -22.93 22.12 8.39
C SER A 61 -21.55 21.82 7.80
N SER A 62 -21.46 20.74 7.01
CA SER A 62 -20.22 20.36 6.33
C SER A 62 -19.85 21.34 5.21
N ALA A 63 -20.83 21.79 4.42
CA ALA A 63 -20.62 22.75 3.34
C ALA A 63 -20.17 24.13 3.89
N GLU A 64 -20.77 24.57 5.00
CA GLU A 64 -20.39 25.81 5.67
C GLU A 64 -18.95 25.72 6.21
N ALA A 65 -18.60 24.64 6.89
CA ALA A 65 -17.24 24.41 7.37
C ALA A 65 -16.23 24.32 6.22
N MET A 66 -16.59 23.69 5.12
CA MET A 66 -15.76 23.63 3.91
C MET A 66 -15.55 25.01 3.29
N THR A 67 -16.57 25.88 3.32
CA THR A 67 -16.44 27.26 2.83
C THR A 67 -15.39 28.04 3.63
N TRP A 68 -15.36 27.89 4.95
CA TRP A 68 -14.30 28.46 5.79
C TRP A 68 -12.92 27.92 5.38
N ALA A 69 -12.79 26.61 5.24
CA ALA A 69 -11.52 25.97 4.87
C ALA A 69 -11.04 26.45 3.48
N LEU A 70 -11.93 26.53 2.49
CA LEU A 70 -11.57 27.00 1.15
C LEU A 70 -11.15 28.46 1.12
N SER A 71 -11.79 29.31 1.91
CA SER A 71 -11.41 30.73 2.01
C SER A 71 -10.03 30.92 2.65
N LEU A 72 -9.67 30.08 3.63
CA LEU A 72 -8.32 30.06 4.24
C LEU A 72 -7.28 29.45 3.30
N LEU A 73 -7.68 28.52 2.45
CA LEU A 73 -6.81 27.85 1.49
C LEU A 73 -6.54 28.66 0.23
N GLU A 74 -7.44 29.60 -0.12
CA GLU A 74 -7.38 30.40 -1.37
C GLU A 74 -6.01 31.06 -1.61
N PRO A 75 -5.36 31.71 -0.62
CA PRO A 75 -4.06 32.33 -0.84
C PRO A 75 -2.93 31.34 -1.15
N VAL A 76 -3.09 30.07 -0.78
CA VAL A 76 -2.08 29.01 -0.93
C VAL A 76 -2.35 28.16 -2.17
N MET A 77 -3.61 27.83 -2.41
CA MET A 77 -4.05 26.99 -3.52
C MET A 77 -5.25 27.59 -4.26
N PRO A 78 -5.09 28.74 -4.94
CA PRO A 78 -6.21 29.49 -5.51
C PRO A 78 -7.03 28.69 -6.54
N ALA A 79 -6.37 27.94 -7.43
CA ALA A 79 -7.06 27.13 -8.43
C ALA A 79 -7.90 26.01 -7.80
N THR A 80 -7.37 25.34 -6.78
CA THR A 80 -8.08 24.27 -6.07
C THR A 80 -9.27 24.82 -5.30
N SER A 81 -9.09 25.96 -4.62
CA SER A 81 -10.16 26.62 -3.87
C SER A 81 -11.28 27.08 -4.79
N ALA A 82 -10.95 27.68 -5.95
CA ALA A 82 -11.93 28.08 -6.94
C ALA A 82 -12.72 26.89 -7.51
N SER A 83 -12.04 25.81 -7.88
CA SER A 83 -12.70 24.59 -8.38
C SER A 83 -13.62 23.96 -7.34
N ALA A 84 -13.20 23.90 -6.07
CA ALA A 84 -14.03 23.37 -5.00
C ALA A 84 -15.22 24.26 -4.68
N ALA A 85 -15.06 25.58 -4.72
CA ALA A 85 -16.15 26.54 -4.57
C ALA A 85 -17.21 26.40 -5.67
N GLU A 86 -16.78 26.18 -6.91
CA GLU A 86 -17.69 25.91 -8.03
C GLU A 86 -18.53 24.62 -7.80
N VAL A 87 -17.92 23.58 -7.23
CA VAL A 87 -18.63 22.34 -6.86
C VAL A 87 -19.69 22.59 -5.80
N LEU A 88 -19.40 23.43 -4.81
CA LEU A 88 -20.35 23.86 -3.78
C LEU A 88 -21.40 24.86 -4.29
N GLY A 89 -21.22 25.40 -5.49
CA GLY A 89 -22.08 26.43 -6.07
C GLY A 89 -22.00 27.76 -5.34
N ILE A 90 -20.83 28.12 -4.83
CA ILE A 90 -20.58 29.35 -4.06
C ILE A 90 -19.48 30.22 -4.70
N GLU A 91 -19.49 31.49 -4.38
CA GLU A 91 -18.37 32.41 -4.59
C GLU A 91 -17.59 32.57 -3.28
N LEU A 92 -16.26 32.42 -3.34
CA LEU A 92 -15.40 32.70 -2.18
C LEU A 92 -15.32 34.23 -2.01
N GLY A 93 -15.89 34.73 -0.90
CA GLY A 93 -15.82 36.14 -0.53
C GLY A 93 -14.58 36.45 0.32
N LYS A 94 -14.34 37.74 0.54
CA LYS A 94 -13.31 38.20 1.49
C LYS A 94 -13.67 37.67 2.89
N LEU A 95 -12.73 37.05 3.58
CA LEU A 95 -12.91 36.49 4.93
C LEU A 95 -13.47 37.44 5.97
N GLN A 96 -13.28 38.77 5.77
CA GLN A 96 -13.83 39.83 6.63
C GLN A 96 -15.35 39.98 6.50
N GLU A 97 -15.95 39.50 5.42
CA GLU A 97 -17.39 39.57 5.13
C GLU A 97 -18.09 38.24 5.43
N PHE A 98 -17.39 37.29 6.09
CA PHE A 98 -17.88 35.96 6.39
C PHE A 98 -18.93 36.03 7.48
N SER A 99 -20.21 36.11 7.09
CA SER A 99 -21.35 35.94 7.97
C SER A 99 -21.96 34.57 7.77
N PRO A 100 -22.15 33.76 8.84
CA PRO A 100 -22.72 32.42 8.74
C PRO A 100 -24.24 32.43 8.47
N ALA A 101 -24.76 33.43 7.83
CA ALA A 101 -26.19 33.58 7.62
C ALA A 101 -26.61 33.10 6.23
N SER A 102 -27.39 32.03 6.20
CA SER A 102 -28.31 31.60 5.11
C SER A 102 -27.71 31.57 3.70
N ARG A 103 -26.60 30.87 3.49
CA ARG A 103 -26.14 30.51 2.15
C ARG A 103 -26.94 29.34 1.62
N SER A 104 -27.27 29.36 0.34
CA SER A 104 -27.76 28.18 -0.35
C SER A 104 -26.58 27.50 -1.06
N TYR A 105 -26.45 26.22 -0.90
CA TYR A 105 -25.46 25.39 -1.59
C TYR A 105 -26.13 24.63 -2.74
N SER A 106 -25.52 24.65 -3.91
CA SER A 106 -26.00 23.92 -5.07
C SER A 106 -24.87 23.02 -5.56
N LEU A 107 -24.85 21.79 -5.04
CA LEU A 107 -23.78 20.83 -5.36
C LEU A 107 -23.81 20.46 -6.84
N LYS A 108 -22.66 20.55 -7.49
CA LYS A 108 -22.46 20.12 -8.87
C LYS A 108 -21.62 18.86 -8.92
N PRO A 109 -21.85 17.94 -9.88
CA PRO A 109 -20.93 16.85 -10.15
C PRO A 109 -19.53 17.38 -10.42
N ALA A 110 -18.52 16.77 -9.82
CA ALA A 110 -17.14 17.21 -9.97
C ALA A 110 -16.21 16.06 -10.29
N GLU A 111 -15.19 16.36 -11.09
CA GLU A 111 -14.02 15.49 -11.20
C GLU A 111 -13.15 15.63 -9.94
N PRO A 112 -12.30 14.61 -9.63
CA PRO A 112 -11.39 14.70 -8.49
C PRO A 112 -10.52 15.94 -8.57
N LEU A 113 -10.52 16.77 -7.51
CA LEU A 113 -9.67 17.99 -7.42
C LEU A 113 -8.17 17.69 -7.60
N PHE A 114 -7.76 16.50 -7.22
CA PHE A 114 -6.41 15.97 -7.37
C PHE A 114 -6.44 14.67 -8.16
N PRO A 115 -6.61 14.73 -9.51
CA PRO A 115 -6.55 13.54 -10.32
C PRO A 115 -5.18 12.89 -10.16
N ARG A 116 -5.14 11.56 -10.03
CA ARG A 116 -3.87 10.83 -10.06
C ARG A 116 -3.17 11.20 -11.35
N ARG A 117 -2.04 11.90 -11.25
CA ARG A 117 -1.17 12.07 -12.41
C ARG A 117 -0.78 10.67 -12.88
N GLU A 118 -1.38 10.23 -13.97
CA GLU A 118 -0.76 9.14 -14.72
C GLU A 118 0.67 9.62 -15.02
N LYS A 119 1.66 8.81 -14.67
CA LYS A 119 3.04 9.11 -15.08
C LYS A 119 2.95 9.39 -16.57
N PRO A 120 3.50 10.52 -17.09
CA PRO A 120 3.43 10.81 -18.50
C PRO A 120 3.88 9.55 -19.21
N LYS A 121 3.01 8.98 -20.02
CA LYS A 121 3.39 7.94 -20.99
C LYS A 121 4.52 8.61 -21.73
N LYS A 122 5.77 8.22 -21.47
CA LYS A 122 6.93 8.70 -22.23
C LYS A 122 6.51 8.56 -23.68
N ASP A 123 6.37 9.68 -24.36
CA ASP A 123 6.09 9.69 -25.79
C ASP A 123 6.97 8.59 -26.40
N LYS A 124 6.32 7.59 -26.92
CA LYS A 124 6.99 6.58 -27.68
C LYS A 124 7.47 7.31 -28.93
N GLN A 125 8.64 7.97 -28.81
CA GLN A 125 9.43 8.16 -30.01
C GLN A 125 9.40 6.83 -30.75
N GLU A 126 9.01 6.86 -31.98
CA GLU A 126 8.88 5.75 -32.89
C GLU A 126 10.09 4.81 -32.73
N LYS A 127 10.01 3.91 -31.77
CA LYS A 127 10.89 2.75 -31.77
C LYS A 127 10.33 1.85 -32.82
N LYS A 128 11.09 1.75 -33.93
CA LYS A 128 11.01 0.75 -34.97
C LYS A 128 10.18 -0.45 -34.52
N LYS A 129 9.18 -0.81 -35.34
CA LYS A 129 8.34 -1.99 -35.18
C LYS A 129 9.18 -3.14 -34.61
N LYS A 130 9.09 -3.31 -33.28
CA LYS A 130 9.52 -4.55 -32.68
C LYS A 130 8.49 -5.58 -33.06
N GLN A 131 8.95 -6.65 -33.61
CA GLN A 131 8.22 -7.89 -33.81
C GLN A 131 7.39 -8.23 -32.56
N PRO A 132 6.27 -8.95 -32.68
CA PRO A 132 5.45 -9.33 -31.54
C PRO A 132 6.38 -9.97 -30.49
N GLN A 133 6.61 -9.27 -29.37
CA GLN A 133 7.29 -9.87 -28.24
C GLN A 133 6.29 -10.86 -27.66
N GLU A 134 6.61 -12.13 -27.74
CA GLU A 134 5.99 -13.17 -26.93
C GLU A 134 5.83 -12.61 -25.53
N GLU A 135 4.62 -12.65 -24.98
CA GLU A 135 4.35 -12.23 -23.61
C GLU A 135 5.17 -13.14 -22.69
N VAL A 136 6.30 -12.62 -22.21
CA VAL A 136 7.18 -13.36 -21.30
C VAL A 136 6.37 -13.68 -20.05
N ASP A 137 6.21 -14.97 -19.77
CA ASP A 137 5.50 -15.50 -18.64
C ASP A 137 5.88 -14.73 -17.34
N PRO A 138 4.92 -14.35 -16.48
CA PRO A 138 5.22 -13.68 -15.22
C PRO A 138 6.21 -14.44 -14.33
N PHE A 139 6.13 -15.78 -14.30
CA PHE A 139 7.05 -16.63 -13.53
C PHE A 139 8.49 -16.53 -14.05
N ALA A 140 8.71 -16.47 -15.34
CA ALA A 140 10.04 -16.32 -15.93
C ALA A 140 10.81 -15.07 -15.41
N LYS A 141 10.09 -14.08 -14.86
CA LYS A 141 10.67 -12.85 -14.33
C LYS A 141 11.05 -12.95 -12.84
N LEU A 142 10.62 -14.03 -12.17
CA LEU A 142 10.96 -14.31 -10.79
C LEU A 142 12.38 -14.88 -10.68
N GLU A 143 13.01 -14.63 -9.55
CA GLU A 143 14.25 -15.29 -9.13
C GLU A 143 13.98 -15.95 -7.80
N LEU A 144 13.60 -17.23 -7.86
CA LEU A 144 13.36 -18.04 -6.69
C LEU A 144 14.67 -18.79 -6.35
N ARG A 145 15.21 -18.53 -5.16
CA ARG A 145 16.46 -19.15 -4.70
C ARG A 145 16.28 -19.88 -3.39
N VAL A 146 17.02 -20.96 -3.26
CA VAL A 146 17.21 -21.63 -1.98
C VAL A 146 18.10 -20.77 -1.10
N GLY A 147 17.71 -20.57 0.14
CA GLY A 147 18.50 -19.90 1.15
C GLY A 147 18.57 -20.70 2.43
N ILE A 148 19.61 -20.46 3.22
CA ILE A 148 19.76 -21.00 4.58
C ILE A 148 19.65 -19.84 5.57
N ILE A 149 18.78 -19.98 6.55
CA ILE A 149 18.63 -18.98 7.61
C ILE A 149 19.79 -19.15 8.60
N GLU A 150 20.74 -18.22 8.59
CA GLU A 150 21.89 -18.26 9.49
C GLU A 150 21.58 -17.68 10.87
N GLU A 151 20.85 -16.55 10.90
CA GLU A 151 20.50 -15.86 12.14
C GLU A 151 19.05 -15.45 12.12
N VAL A 152 18.38 -15.54 13.26
CA VAL A 152 17.02 -15.09 13.49
C VAL A 152 17.02 -14.16 14.70
N ASN A 153 16.59 -12.94 14.50
CA ASN A 153 16.44 -11.93 15.56
C ASN A 153 14.99 -11.45 15.62
N GLU A 154 14.50 -11.15 16.81
CA GLU A 154 13.23 -10.48 16.97
C GLU A 154 13.30 -9.06 16.39
N HIS A 155 12.22 -8.64 15.73
CA HIS A 155 12.16 -7.28 15.19
C HIS A 155 11.92 -6.28 16.33
N PRO A 156 12.76 -5.22 16.52
CA PRO A 156 12.67 -4.32 17.67
C PRO A 156 11.35 -3.53 17.75
N ASP A 157 10.73 -3.24 16.59
CA ASP A 157 9.54 -2.38 16.51
C ASP A 157 8.30 -3.14 15.96
N ALA A 158 8.32 -4.48 15.93
CA ALA A 158 7.19 -5.26 15.40
C ALA A 158 7.10 -6.65 16.05
N ASP A 159 6.10 -6.85 16.88
CA ASP A 159 5.91 -8.06 17.68
C ASP A 159 5.70 -9.35 16.87
N ALA A 160 5.17 -9.26 15.65
CA ALA A 160 4.89 -10.40 14.77
C ALA A 160 6.02 -10.72 13.77
N LEU A 161 7.12 -9.93 13.75
CA LEU A 161 8.17 -10.07 12.73
C LEU A 161 9.47 -10.62 13.31
N TYR A 162 10.12 -11.47 12.53
CA TYR A 162 11.54 -11.76 12.66
C TYR A 162 12.36 -10.98 11.63
N ALA A 163 13.54 -10.52 12.04
CA ALA A 163 14.59 -10.03 11.16
C ALA A 163 15.64 -11.14 11.01
N MET A 164 15.76 -11.70 9.82
CA MET A 164 16.60 -12.87 9.56
C MET A 164 17.74 -12.53 8.62
N THR A 165 18.90 -13.15 8.84
CA THR A 165 20.01 -13.18 7.88
C THR A 165 19.94 -14.51 7.13
N VAL A 166 19.75 -14.44 5.82
CA VAL A 166 19.62 -15.62 4.93
C VAL A 166 20.79 -15.63 3.95
N ASP A 167 21.56 -16.73 3.97
CA ASP A 167 22.58 -16.98 2.95
C ASP A 167 21.93 -17.59 1.69
N VAL A 168 22.25 -17.02 0.52
CA VAL A 168 21.72 -17.44 -0.77
C VAL A 168 22.83 -17.73 -1.77
N GLY A 169 23.70 -18.66 -1.41
CA GLY A 169 24.86 -19.05 -2.23
C GLY A 169 26.05 -18.08 -2.08
N GLY A 170 26.37 -17.73 -0.83
CA GLY A 170 27.49 -16.84 -0.47
C GLY A 170 27.13 -15.35 -0.40
N GLU A 171 25.87 -14.98 -0.76
CA GLU A 171 25.36 -13.62 -0.55
C GLU A 171 24.40 -13.63 0.67
N LYS A 172 24.76 -12.86 1.71
CA LYS A 172 23.90 -12.72 2.90
C LYS A 172 22.87 -11.60 2.68
N ARG A 173 21.61 -11.92 2.94
CA ARG A 173 20.48 -11.00 2.80
C ARG A 173 19.71 -10.85 4.09
N SER A 174 19.40 -9.61 4.45
CA SER A 174 18.45 -9.34 5.53
C SER A 174 17.03 -9.48 4.99
N ILE A 175 16.22 -10.31 5.60
CA ILE A 175 14.82 -10.55 5.24
C ILE A 175 13.96 -10.49 6.49
N CYS A 176 12.88 -9.67 6.43
CA CYS A 176 11.87 -9.65 7.50
C CYS A 176 10.67 -10.50 7.10
N ALA A 177 10.21 -11.36 8.01
CA ALA A 177 9.04 -12.21 7.79
C ALA A 177 8.14 -12.29 9.03
N GLY A 178 6.83 -12.39 8.79
CA GLY A 178 5.79 -12.53 9.83
C GLY A 178 5.63 -13.98 10.29
N LEU A 179 6.69 -14.55 10.84
CA LEU A 179 6.70 -15.97 11.27
C LEU A 179 6.71 -16.15 12.79
N LYS A 180 6.83 -15.07 13.57
CA LYS A 180 7.00 -15.12 15.02
C LYS A 180 5.82 -15.73 15.77
N GLU A 181 4.61 -15.61 15.24
CA GLU A 181 3.41 -16.20 15.84
C GLU A 181 3.27 -17.69 15.54
N HIS A 182 4.07 -18.23 14.60
CA HIS A 182 3.92 -19.59 14.09
C HIS A 182 5.14 -20.48 14.34
N LEU A 183 6.34 -19.91 14.40
CA LEU A 183 7.60 -20.63 14.51
C LEU A 183 8.56 -19.97 15.50
N SER A 184 9.26 -20.77 16.27
CA SER A 184 10.31 -20.32 17.19
C SER A 184 11.61 -20.01 16.44
N VAL A 185 12.52 -19.30 17.12
CA VAL A 185 13.87 -18.99 16.59
C VAL A 185 14.64 -20.28 16.28
N GLU A 186 14.53 -21.28 17.17
CA GLU A 186 15.21 -22.57 17.06
C GLU A 186 14.74 -23.37 15.86
N GLU A 187 13.45 -23.27 15.50
CA GLU A 187 12.88 -23.96 14.34
C GLU A 187 13.26 -23.31 13.00
N LEU A 188 13.60 -22.03 13.03
CA LEU A 188 13.99 -21.26 11.85
C LEU A 188 15.51 -21.26 11.62
N GLN A 189 16.31 -21.26 12.68
CA GLN A 189 17.76 -21.16 12.56
C GLN A 189 18.36 -22.43 11.93
N GLY A 190 19.14 -22.25 10.89
CA GLY A 190 19.72 -23.34 10.10
C GLY A 190 18.75 -23.96 9.08
N ARG A 191 17.48 -23.54 9.06
CA ARG A 191 16.48 -24.08 8.14
C ARG A 191 16.73 -23.61 6.71
N LYS A 192 16.57 -24.52 5.76
CA LYS A 192 16.49 -24.19 4.34
C LYS A 192 15.12 -23.62 4.01
N VAL A 193 15.08 -22.59 3.19
CA VAL A 193 13.85 -21.90 2.76
C VAL A 193 13.93 -21.52 1.31
N LEU A 194 12.78 -21.39 0.66
CA LEU A 194 12.69 -20.81 -0.67
C LEU A 194 12.40 -19.32 -0.57
N ILE A 195 13.15 -18.50 -1.25
CA ILE A 195 12.97 -17.02 -1.22
C ILE A 195 12.76 -16.43 -2.62
N VAL A 196 12.04 -15.33 -2.67
CA VAL A 196 12.01 -14.45 -3.85
C VAL A 196 13.16 -13.46 -3.73
N ALA A 197 14.26 -13.72 -4.46
CA ALA A 197 15.53 -13.02 -4.30
C ALA A 197 15.57 -11.67 -5.01
N ASN A 198 14.80 -11.47 -6.09
CA ASN A 198 14.84 -10.26 -6.90
C ASN A 198 13.73 -9.23 -6.57
N LEU A 199 13.05 -9.36 -5.43
CA LEU A 199 12.12 -8.34 -4.97
C LEU A 199 12.82 -7.00 -4.72
N LYS A 200 12.11 -5.91 -4.99
CA LYS A 200 12.59 -4.57 -4.60
C LYS A 200 12.70 -4.52 -3.08
N PRO A 201 13.83 -4.03 -2.55
CA PRO A 201 13.97 -3.84 -1.11
C PRO A 201 12.82 -3.01 -0.54
N ALA A 202 12.30 -3.45 0.60
CA ALA A 202 11.23 -2.78 1.32
C ALA A 202 11.65 -2.52 2.76
N LYS A 203 11.37 -1.31 3.28
CA LYS A 203 11.57 -1.00 4.69
C LYS A 203 10.34 -1.46 5.48
N LEU A 204 10.52 -2.40 6.38
CA LEU A 204 9.51 -2.87 7.32
C LEU A 204 9.89 -2.35 8.70
N ARG A 205 9.15 -1.37 9.20
CA ARG A 205 9.37 -0.70 10.49
C ARG A 205 10.86 -0.40 10.81
N GLY A 206 11.59 0.19 9.83
CA GLY A 206 12.98 0.60 10.00
C GLY A 206 14.02 -0.36 9.43
N ILE A 207 13.75 -1.66 9.37
CA ILE A 207 14.68 -2.67 8.81
C ILE A 207 14.43 -2.87 7.32
N GLU A 208 15.49 -2.88 6.52
CA GLU A 208 15.40 -3.14 5.08
C GLU A 208 15.37 -4.65 4.80
N SER A 209 14.25 -5.12 4.24
CA SER A 209 14.10 -6.49 3.74
C SER A 209 14.47 -6.56 2.26
N ARG A 210 15.41 -7.46 1.93
CA ARG A 210 15.96 -7.66 0.56
C ARG A 210 15.55 -9.00 -0.06
N GLY A 211 14.31 -9.40 0.19
CA GLY A 211 13.72 -10.63 -0.31
C GLY A 211 12.44 -10.94 0.44
N MET A 212 11.85 -12.09 0.13
CA MET A 212 10.67 -12.60 0.80
C MET A 212 10.80 -14.12 0.93
N VAL A 213 10.65 -14.63 2.14
CA VAL A 213 10.55 -16.08 2.38
C VAL A 213 9.18 -16.53 1.89
N LEU A 214 9.14 -17.61 1.12
CA LEU A 214 7.90 -18.23 0.68
C LEU A 214 7.41 -19.21 1.74
N ALA A 215 6.14 -19.07 2.07
CA ALA A 215 5.46 -19.92 3.03
C ALA A 215 4.02 -20.21 2.58
N SER A 216 3.43 -21.24 3.11
CA SER A 216 2.04 -21.62 2.87
C SER A 216 1.27 -21.70 4.18
N ASP A 217 -0.02 -21.37 4.14
CA ASP A 217 -0.90 -21.51 5.29
C ASP A 217 -1.30 -22.99 5.42
N LEU A 218 -1.19 -23.57 6.62
CA LEU A 218 -1.64 -24.92 6.94
C LEU A 218 -3.13 -24.89 7.33
N ALA A 219 -3.75 -26.07 7.34
CA ALA A 219 -5.17 -26.23 7.65
C ALA A 219 -5.57 -25.79 9.08
N ASP A 220 -4.61 -25.80 10.00
CA ASP A 220 -4.77 -25.36 11.39
C ASP A 220 -4.57 -23.84 11.59
N GLY A 221 -4.28 -23.11 10.51
CA GLY A 221 -4.00 -21.67 10.52
C GLY A 221 -2.56 -21.31 10.87
N THR A 222 -1.68 -22.30 11.03
CA THR A 222 -0.23 -22.05 11.15
C THR A 222 0.40 -21.81 9.79
N VAL A 223 1.62 -21.25 9.76
CA VAL A 223 2.35 -20.95 8.53
C VAL A 223 3.58 -21.84 8.45
N CYS A 224 3.74 -22.54 7.33
CA CYS A 224 4.90 -23.39 7.05
C CYS A 224 5.75 -22.78 5.94
N PRO A 225 7.04 -22.42 6.20
CA PRO A 225 7.96 -22.04 5.14
C PRO A 225 8.18 -23.21 4.18
N VAL A 226 8.25 -22.90 2.88
CA VAL A 226 8.52 -23.89 1.83
C VAL A 226 9.91 -24.49 2.03
N ASP A 227 9.97 -25.81 2.12
CA ASP A 227 11.22 -26.57 2.27
C ASP A 227 11.72 -27.02 0.88
N PRO A 228 12.91 -26.55 0.44
CA PRO A 228 13.49 -26.96 -0.82
C PRO A 228 14.21 -28.31 -0.76
N GLY A 229 14.08 -29.06 0.32
CA GLY A 229 14.64 -30.40 0.50
C GLY A 229 16.17 -30.45 0.48
N GLU A 230 16.74 -31.33 -0.34
CA GLU A 230 18.18 -31.54 -0.44
C GLU A 230 18.94 -30.45 -1.24
N ALA A 231 18.21 -29.46 -1.82
CA ALA A 231 18.84 -28.42 -2.62
C ALA A 231 19.85 -27.56 -1.81
N GLU A 232 20.87 -27.07 -2.47
CA GLU A 232 21.92 -26.28 -1.84
C GLU A 232 21.58 -24.77 -1.83
N SER A 233 22.18 -24.05 -0.89
CA SER A 233 22.03 -22.60 -0.83
C SER A 233 22.49 -21.95 -2.14
N GLY A 234 21.62 -21.07 -2.71
CA GLY A 234 21.86 -20.44 -4.00
C GLY A 234 21.22 -21.14 -5.20
N ASP A 235 20.79 -22.39 -5.06
CA ASP A 235 20.08 -23.09 -6.13
C ASP A 235 18.85 -22.35 -6.59
N LEU A 236 18.60 -22.34 -7.90
CA LEU A 236 17.42 -21.75 -8.51
C LEU A 236 16.27 -22.74 -8.57
N ALA A 237 15.09 -22.30 -8.15
CA ALA A 237 13.86 -23.04 -8.41
C ALA A 237 13.28 -22.61 -9.75
N THR A 238 12.96 -23.56 -10.59
CA THR A 238 12.47 -23.42 -11.96
C THR A 238 11.21 -24.21 -12.19
N VAL A 239 10.53 -23.98 -13.29
CA VAL A 239 9.38 -24.77 -13.75
C VAL A 239 9.65 -25.27 -15.16
N GLU A 240 9.33 -26.54 -15.42
CA GLU A 240 9.56 -27.16 -16.73
C GLU A 240 8.85 -26.40 -17.86
N GLY A 241 9.59 -26.09 -18.90
CA GLY A 241 9.09 -25.37 -20.10
C GLY A 241 9.00 -23.86 -19.94
N ILE A 242 9.45 -23.28 -18.82
CA ILE A 242 9.54 -21.83 -18.63
C ILE A 242 11.01 -21.43 -18.49
N GLU A 243 11.52 -20.73 -19.51
CA GLU A 243 12.90 -20.22 -19.46
C GLU A 243 13.00 -19.05 -18.47
N SER A 244 13.86 -19.20 -17.48
CA SER A 244 14.07 -18.17 -16.45
C SER A 244 14.78 -16.95 -17.06
N ARG A 245 14.13 -15.79 -16.92
CA ARG A 245 14.63 -14.47 -17.36
C ARG A 245 14.39 -13.43 -16.27
N PRO A 246 15.06 -13.56 -15.09
CA PRO A 246 14.76 -12.75 -13.92
C PRO A 246 15.00 -11.27 -14.18
N LYS A 247 14.11 -10.45 -13.64
CA LYS A 247 14.28 -8.99 -13.63
C LYS A 247 15.25 -8.59 -12.52
N LYS A 248 16.08 -7.57 -12.76
CA LYS A 248 16.99 -7.02 -11.73
C LYS A 248 16.27 -6.56 -10.46
N LYS A 249 15.02 -6.08 -10.57
CA LYS A 249 14.16 -5.66 -9.44
C LYS A 249 12.70 -5.94 -9.78
N LEU A 250 12.07 -6.79 -8.99
CA LEU A 250 10.68 -7.20 -9.13
C LEU A 250 9.79 -6.42 -8.15
N SER A 251 8.61 -5.96 -8.59
CA SER A 251 7.60 -5.42 -7.68
C SER A 251 6.74 -6.54 -7.09
N LYS A 252 6.24 -6.38 -5.86
CA LYS A 252 5.32 -7.34 -5.24
C LYS A 252 4.09 -7.61 -6.12
N SER A 253 3.53 -6.59 -6.76
CA SER A 253 2.41 -6.72 -7.71
C SER A 253 2.72 -7.54 -8.97
N LEU A 254 4.00 -7.77 -9.31
CA LEU A 254 4.37 -8.67 -10.39
C LEU A 254 4.53 -10.11 -9.89
N PHE A 255 4.99 -10.31 -8.65
CA PHE A 255 4.97 -11.60 -7.98
C PHE A 255 3.54 -12.15 -7.88
N GLU A 256 2.58 -11.32 -7.46
CA GLU A 256 1.15 -11.68 -7.35
C GLU A 256 0.52 -12.12 -8.70
N LYS A 257 1.14 -11.82 -9.84
CA LYS A 257 0.71 -12.29 -11.17
C LYS A 257 1.23 -13.69 -11.53
N ALA A 258 2.09 -14.26 -10.71
CA ALA A 258 2.57 -15.62 -10.83
C ALA A 258 2.18 -16.42 -9.57
N PRO A 259 0.90 -16.74 -9.36
CA PRO A 259 0.43 -17.41 -8.16
C PRO A 259 1.05 -18.79 -8.05
N LEU A 260 1.70 -19.06 -6.93
CA LEU A 260 2.20 -20.37 -6.57
C LEU A 260 1.15 -21.07 -5.70
N LEU A 261 0.83 -22.30 -6.02
CA LEU A 261 -0.18 -23.12 -5.33
C LEU A 261 0.37 -24.48 -4.94
N MET A 262 -0.18 -25.04 -3.90
CA MET A 262 0.05 -26.43 -3.53
C MET A 262 -0.76 -27.35 -4.43
N GLN A 263 -0.12 -28.39 -4.97
CA GLN A 263 -0.76 -29.42 -5.76
C GLN A 263 -0.02 -30.75 -5.57
N ASP A 264 -0.74 -31.78 -5.18
CA ASP A 264 -0.18 -33.11 -4.88
C ASP A 264 1.02 -33.07 -3.91
N GLY A 265 0.94 -32.22 -2.87
CA GLY A 265 2.02 -32.03 -1.89
C GLY A 265 3.25 -31.29 -2.41
N LYS A 266 3.18 -30.67 -3.59
CA LYS A 266 4.28 -29.96 -4.25
C LYS A 266 3.91 -28.50 -4.50
N VAL A 267 4.89 -27.62 -4.43
CA VAL A 267 4.72 -26.23 -4.85
C VAL A 267 4.67 -26.18 -6.37
N SER A 268 3.60 -25.64 -6.94
CA SER A 268 3.33 -25.66 -8.37
C SER A 268 2.99 -24.27 -8.91
N TYR A 269 3.34 -24.03 -10.17
CA TYR A 269 2.93 -22.90 -10.97
C TYR A 269 2.26 -23.36 -12.25
N ALA A 270 1.06 -22.85 -12.54
CA ALA A 270 0.27 -23.24 -13.73
C ALA A 270 0.12 -24.77 -13.90
N GLY A 271 -0.03 -25.50 -12.79
CA GLY A 271 -0.19 -26.96 -12.79
C GLY A 271 1.11 -27.76 -12.99
N LYS A 272 2.27 -27.13 -12.94
CA LYS A 272 3.59 -27.78 -13.04
C LYS A 272 4.38 -27.58 -11.74
N PRO A 273 5.04 -28.62 -11.22
CA PRO A 273 5.81 -28.51 -9.98
C PRO A 273 7.05 -27.62 -10.16
N LEU A 274 7.40 -26.90 -9.10
CA LEU A 274 8.69 -26.23 -8.99
C LEU A 274 9.79 -27.27 -8.74
N GLN A 275 10.91 -27.08 -9.40
CA GLN A 275 12.05 -27.99 -9.32
C GLN A 275 13.34 -27.21 -9.05
N THR A 276 14.21 -27.80 -8.24
CA THR A 276 15.61 -27.43 -8.05
C THR A 276 16.51 -28.49 -8.69
N PRO A 277 17.83 -28.29 -8.79
CA PRO A 277 18.75 -29.33 -9.23
C PRO A 277 18.67 -30.63 -8.38
N ALA A 278 18.21 -30.53 -7.13
CA ALA A 278 18.05 -31.67 -6.23
C ALA A 278 16.71 -32.39 -6.35
N GLY A 279 15.73 -31.81 -7.07
CA GLY A 279 14.41 -32.41 -7.24
C GLY A 279 13.26 -31.45 -7.07
N GLU A 280 12.06 -31.97 -6.91
CA GLU A 280 10.83 -31.20 -6.74
C GLU A 280 10.74 -30.61 -5.32
N ILE A 281 10.12 -29.41 -5.23
CA ILE A 281 9.93 -28.71 -3.97
C ILE A 281 8.60 -29.16 -3.36
N ILE A 282 8.67 -29.64 -2.13
CA ILE A 282 7.53 -30.15 -1.37
C ILE A 282 7.15 -29.19 -0.24
N CYS A 283 5.89 -29.24 0.20
CA CYS A 283 5.42 -28.55 1.40
C CYS A 283 4.25 -29.34 2.01
N GLU A 284 4.08 -29.29 3.32
CA GLU A 284 3.04 -30.03 4.03
C GLU A 284 1.65 -29.38 3.96
N ALA A 285 1.51 -28.27 3.26
CA ALA A 285 0.24 -27.56 3.15
C ALA A 285 -0.76 -28.32 2.26
N ALA A 286 -2.05 -28.07 2.49
CA ALA A 286 -3.13 -28.70 1.74
C ALA A 286 -3.15 -28.27 0.27
N ASP A 287 -3.63 -29.15 -0.61
CA ASP A 287 -3.80 -28.82 -2.02
C ASP A 287 -4.69 -27.61 -2.23
N GLY A 288 -4.29 -26.73 -3.14
CA GLY A 288 -4.94 -25.44 -3.40
C GLY A 288 -4.50 -24.32 -2.46
N ALA A 289 -3.72 -24.58 -1.42
CA ALA A 289 -3.18 -23.53 -0.57
C ALA A 289 -2.24 -22.61 -1.37
N SER A 290 -2.31 -21.33 -1.09
CA SER A 290 -1.46 -20.32 -1.74
C SER A 290 -0.08 -20.27 -1.08
N VAL A 291 0.97 -20.29 -1.89
CA VAL A 291 2.34 -20.06 -1.43
C VAL A 291 2.71 -18.60 -1.68
N ARG A 292 3.03 -17.90 -0.61
CA ARG A 292 3.24 -16.44 -0.62
C ARG A 292 4.39 -16.00 0.28
#